data_1c160ffa14205e76a267d47d91770f1c
#
_entry.id   1c160ffa14205e76a267d47d91770f1c
#
_cell.length_a   1.000
_cell.length_b   1.000
_cell.length_c   1.000
_cell.angle_alpha   90.00
_cell.angle_beta   90.00
_cell.angle_gamma   90.00
#
_symmetry.space_group_name_H-M   'P 1'
#
loop_
_entity.id
_entity.type
_entity.pdbx_description
1 polymer ?
#
loop_
_entity_poly.entity_id
_entity_poly.type
_entity_poly.pdbx_seq_one_letter_code
_entity_poly.pdbx_strand_id
1 'polypeptide(L)'
;MSALETEFFNLLETSESRWTALFIEGRTWFNVEVQRSAWQAQMDRMKAQGAGFAKLRRSDSDENEASATALEVEPVDHEETWCLWVTPEKRRAKFEVGDELVDVVFEGPTFWSNGHGRSITNGGKANYGHGQGDGQNLIRTAEYSELVRVAELSEGMRIGRHTIEAKVTILNDKDRERGQGLHGLTIGDAELLELSVDRERGVVLSASSRFHGVIYRTLEIEKVAFDPNFDLDVFKIEPEFGAHWVSTN
;
A
#
# COMPACT_ATOMS: atom_id res chain seq x y z
N MET A 1 3.34 1.35 29.32
CA MET A 1 3.98 0.87 28.07
C MET A 1 5.07 -0.10 28.47
N SER A 2 5.09 -1.32 27.93
CA SER A 2 6.14 -2.30 28.17
C SER A 2 7.42 -1.94 27.41
N ALA A 3 8.56 -2.57 27.75
CA ALA A 3 9.80 -2.35 27.01
C ALA A 3 9.66 -2.75 25.53
N LEU A 4 8.97 -3.87 25.25
CA LEU A 4 8.73 -4.35 23.89
C LEU A 4 7.80 -3.40 23.10
N GLU A 5 6.83 -2.79 23.76
CA GLU A 5 5.92 -1.80 23.15
C GLU A 5 6.66 -0.50 22.80
N THR A 6 7.56 -0.06 23.69
CA THR A 6 8.42 1.09 23.41
C THR A 6 9.35 0.81 22.23
N GLU A 7 9.93 -0.39 22.17
CA GLU A 7 10.77 -0.82 21.04
C GLU A 7 9.97 -0.87 19.75
N PHE A 8 8.76 -1.45 19.76
CA PHE A 8 7.88 -1.53 18.58
C PHE A 8 7.59 -0.15 17.98
N PHE A 9 7.15 0.82 18.79
CA PHE A 9 6.87 2.15 18.28
C PHE A 9 8.12 2.87 17.79
N ASN A 10 9.24 2.76 18.51
CA ASN A 10 10.51 3.34 18.06
C ASN A 10 10.98 2.75 16.71
N LEU A 11 10.76 1.46 16.47
CA LEU A 11 11.06 0.82 15.19
C LEU A 11 10.23 1.42 14.05
N LEU A 12 8.92 1.59 14.24
CA LEU A 12 8.04 2.20 13.25
C LEU A 12 8.44 3.64 12.94
N GLU A 13 8.64 4.47 13.97
CA GLU A 13 8.99 5.89 13.84
C GLU A 13 10.35 6.12 13.18
N THR A 14 11.32 5.24 13.41
CA THR A 14 12.69 5.42 12.91
C THR A 14 13.03 4.56 11.69
N SER A 15 12.09 3.78 11.17
CA SER A 15 12.31 2.83 10.08
C SER A 15 13.05 3.44 8.90
N GLU A 16 12.56 4.56 8.36
CA GLU A 16 13.13 5.20 7.18
C GLU A 16 14.54 5.75 7.40
N SER A 17 14.99 5.92 8.65
CA SER A 17 16.35 6.35 8.99
C SER A 17 17.32 5.19 9.18
N ARG A 18 16.86 3.94 9.16
CA ARG A 18 17.66 2.75 9.45
C ARG A 18 18.26 2.07 8.22
N TRP A 19 18.00 2.62 7.05
CA TRP A 19 18.53 2.15 5.77
C TRP A 19 18.67 3.34 4.81
N THR A 20 19.60 3.25 3.86
CA THR A 20 19.83 4.29 2.84
C THR A 20 19.28 3.85 1.47
N ALA A 21 19.26 2.55 1.22
CA ALA A 21 18.66 1.98 0.05
C ALA A 21 17.92 0.69 0.41
N LEU A 22 16.88 0.37 -0.33
CA LEU A 22 16.04 -0.80 -0.03
C LEU A 22 15.54 -1.43 -1.34
N PHE A 23 15.64 -2.75 -1.42
CA PHE A 23 14.90 -3.55 -2.38
C PHE A 23 13.98 -4.49 -1.62
N ILE A 24 12.71 -4.52 -2.04
CA ILE A 24 11.75 -5.50 -1.55
C ILE A 24 10.98 -6.11 -2.73
N GLU A 25 10.67 -7.38 -2.60
CA GLU A 25 9.78 -8.12 -3.48
C GLU A 25 8.76 -8.81 -2.60
N GLY A 26 7.52 -8.80 -3.00
CA GLY A 26 6.47 -9.37 -2.20
C GLY A 26 5.18 -9.57 -2.97
N ARG A 27 4.17 -9.93 -2.21
CA ARG A 27 2.83 -10.18 -2.72
C ARG A 27 1.76 -9.55 -1.84
N THR A 28 0.63 -9.30 -2.45
CA THR A 28 -0.62 -8.93 -1.80
C THR A 28 -1.65 -9.99 -2.12
N TRP A 29 -2.27 -10.55 -1.11
CA TRP A 29 -3.44 -11.39 -1.25
C TRP A 29 -4.66 -10.68 -0.67
N PHE A 30 -5.82 -10.82 -1.31
CA PHE A 30 -7.06 -10.32 -0.74
C PHE A 30 -8.28 -11.17 -1.11
N ASN A 31 -9.18 -11.30 -0.14
CA ASN A 31 -10.51 -11.85 -0.33
C ASN A 31 -11.43 -10.74 -0.85
N VAL A 32 -11.78 -10.82 -2.12
CA VAL A 32 -12.52 -9.77 -2.84
C VAL A 32 -13.87 -9.44 -2.19
N GLU A 33 -14.59 -10.46 -1.72
CA GLU A 33 -15.92 -10.27 -1.12
C GLU A 33 -15.84 -9.59 0.24
N VAL A 34 -14.96 -10.07 1.12
CA VAL A 34 -14.77 -9.50 2.46
C VAL A 34 -14.18 -8.10 2.36
N GLN A 35 -13.24 -7.86 1.45
CA GLN A 35 -12.69 -6.52 1.21
C GLN A 35 -13.75 -5.54 0.72
N ARG A 36 -14.65 -5.97 -0.18
CA ARG A 36 -15.78 -5.16 -0.63
C ARG A 36 -16.71 -4.80 0.53
N SER A 37 -16.99 -5.75 1.41
CA SER A 37 -17.81 -5.53 2.60
C SER A 37 -17.16 -4.56 3.58
N ALA A 38 -15.84 -4.71 3.82
CA ALA A 38 -15.07 -3.79 4.66
C ALA A 38 -15.04 -2.37 4.07
N TRP A 39 -14.88 -2.24 2.76
CA TRP A 39 -14.92 -0.95 2.07
C TRP A 39 -16.31 -0.32 2.16
N GLN A 40 -17.38 -1.09 1.95
CA GLN A 40 -18.75 -0.58 2.09
C GLN A 40 -19.03 -0.08 3.51
N ALA A 41 -18.61 -0.82 4.53
CA ALA A 41 -18.74 -0.41 5.93
C ALA A 41 -18.02 0.91 6.22
N GLN A 42 -16.81 1.10 5.68
CA GLN A 42 -16.07 2.36 5.74
C GLN A 42 -16.87 3.50 5.11
N MET A 43 -17.40 3.30 3.90
CA MET A 43 -18.18 4.31 3.19
C MET A 43 -19.46 4.70 3.92
N ASP A 44 -20.16 3.74 4.50
CA ASP A 44 -21.39 3.99 5.25
C ASP A 44 -21.12 4.76 6.55
N ARG A 45 -20.02 4.47 7.23
CA ARG A 45 -19.57 5.23 8.38
C ARG A 45 -19.18 6.66 8.00
N MET A 46 -18.43 6.88 6.94
CA MET A 46 -18.07 8.22 6.46
C MET A 46 -19.30 9.05 6.12
N LYS A 47 -20.32 8.45 5.49
CA LYS A 47 -21.61 9.11 5.24
C LYS A 47 -22.32 9.47 6.53
N ALA A 48 -22.36 8.57 7.53
CA ALA A 48 -23.01 8.80 8.81
C ALA A 48 -22.34 9.94 9.61
N GLN A 49 -21.05 10.14 9.44
CA GLN A 49 -20.28 11.22 10.07
C GLN A 49 -20.42 12.57 9.36
N GLY A 50 -21.23 12.65 8.30
CA GLY A 50 -21.43 13.88 7.54
C GLY A 50 -20.20 14.29 6.69
N ALA A 51 -19.26 13.39 6.49
CA ALA A 51 -18.21 13.57 5.49
C ALA A 51 -18.88 13.67 4.12
N GLY A 52 -19.23 14.91 3.75
CA GLY A 52 -19.78 15.20 2.44
C GLY A 52 -18.72 14.85 1.42
N PHE A 53 -18.89 13.74 0.71
CA PHE A 53 -18.23 13.61 -0.58
C PHE A 53 -18.63 14.84 -1.35
N ALA A 54 -17.67 15.76 -1.58
CA ALA A 54 -17.82 16.76 -2.59
C ALA A 54 -18.35 16.00 -3.81
N LYS A 55 -19.56 16.31 -4.25
CA LYS A 55 -20.16 15.67 -5.40
C LYS A 55 -19.10 15.67 -6.49
N LEU A 56 -18.47 14.52 -6.71
CA LEU A 56 -17.83 14.25 -7.97
C LEU A 56 -18.96 14.48 -8.97
N ARG A 57 -18.97 15.68 -9.56
CA ARG A 57 -19.81 15.97 -10.69
C ARG A 57 -19.45 14.92 -11.73
N ARG A 58 -20.23 13.85 -11.79
CA ARG A 58 -20.38 13.14 -13.04
C ARG A 58 -20.74 14.22 -14.04
N SER A 59 -19.86 14.46 -14.98
CA SER A 59 -20.25 15.19 -16.19
C SER A 59 -21.45 14.42 -16.73
N ASP A 60 -22.56 15.15 -16.92
CA ASP A 60 -23.78 14.66 -17.54
C ASP A 60 -23.49 14.37 -19.03
N SER A 61 -22.78 13.32 -19.30
CA SER A 61 -22.63 12.74 -20.62
C SER A 61 -22.46 11.25 -20.42
N ASP A 62 -23.55 10.58 -20.71
CA ASP A 62 -23.78 9.19 -21.01
C ASP A 62 -24.76 8.50 -20.05
N GLU A 63 -26.05 8.82 -20.26
CA GLU A 63 -27.16 7.90 -20.07
C GLU A 63 -27.01 6.75 -21.07
N ASN A 64 -26.06 5.86 -20.84
CA ASN A 64 -26.10 4.51 -21.36
C ASN A 64 -26.21 3.59 -20.13
N GLU A 65 -27.45 3.36 -19.70
CA GLU A 65 -27.83 2.18 -18.94
C GLU A 65 -27.54 0.94 -19.79
N ALA A 66 -26.26 0.59 -19.92
CA ALA A 66 -25.89 -0.76 -20.22
C ALA A 66 -26.28 -1.57 -19.00
N SER A 67 -27.42 -2.23 -19.09
CA SER A 67 -27.83 -3.34 -18.23
C SER A 67 -26.70 -4.37 -18.29
N ALA A 68 -25.68 -4.16 -17.49
CA ALA A 68 -24.70 -5.18 -17.20
C ALA A 68 -25.45 -6.23 -16.38
N THR A 69 -25.91 -7.25 -17.04
CA THR A 69 -26.18 -8.55 -16.42
C THR A 69 -24.87 -8.92 -15.75
N ALA A 70 -24.78 -8.63 -14.46
CA ALA A 70 -23.67 -9.07 -13.64
C ALA A 70 -23.64 -10.59 -13.77
N LEU A 71 -22.72 -11.11 -14.56
CA LEU A 71 -22.31 -12.49 -14.44
C LEU A 71 -21.93 -12.62 -12.97
N GLU A 72 -22.66 -13.42 -12.20
CA GLU A 72 -22.25 -13.87 -10.87
C GLU A 72 -20.98 -14.71 -11.06
N VAL A 73 -19.85 -14.02 -11.22
CA VAL A 73 -18.53 -14.67 -11.12
C VAL A 73 -18.33 -14.90 -9.64
N GLU A 74 -18.20 -16.17 -9.24
CA GLU A 74 -17.84 -16.51 -7.87
C GLU A 74 -16.61 -15.67 -7.48
N PRO A 75 -16.65 -14.98 -6.32
CA PRO A 75 -15.53 -14.14 -5.91
C PRO A 75 -14.32 -15.03 -5.66
N VAL A 76 -13.34 -14.95 -6.56
CA VAL A 76 -12.08 -15.65 -6.43
C VAL A 76 -11.15 -14.77 -5.60
N ASP A 77 -10.44 -15.38 -4.65
CA ASP A 77 -9.34 -14.71 -3.97
C ASP A 77 -8.33 -14.22 -5.01
N HIS A 78 -7.78 -13.02 -4.78
CA HIS A 78 -6.87 -12.40 -5.72
C HIS A 78 -5.48 -12.26 -5.10
N GLU A 79 -4.46 -12.52 -5.91
CA GLU A 79 -3.06 -12.36 -5.53
C GLU A 79 -2.36 -11.50 -6.58
N GLU A 80 -1.58 -10.53 -6.11
CA GLU A 80 -0.77 -9.62 -6.93
C GLU A 80 0.67 -9.67 -6.44
N THR A 81 1.62 -9.63 -7.35
CA THR A 81 3.05 -9.53 -7.03
C THR A 81 3.56 -8.12 -7.26
N TRP A 82 4.55 -7.72 -6.48
CA TRP A 82 5.15 -6.40 -6.60
C TRP A 82 6.62 -6.40 -6.20
N CYS A 83 7.37 -5.46 -6.79
CA CYS A 83 8.75 -5.17 -6.43
C CYS A 83 8.91 -3.66 -6.22
N LEU A 84 9.76 -3.28 -5.26
CA LEU A 84 10.05 -1.87 -4.97
C LEU A 84 11.56 -1.68 -4.76
N TRP A 85 12.13 -0.71 -5.46
CA TRP A 85 13.49 -0.21 -5.28
C TRP A 85 13.42 1.21 -4.74
N VAL A 86 14.13 1.49 -3.67
CA VAL A 86 14.11 2.79 -2.99
C VAL A 86 15.52 3.27 -2.72
N THR A 87 15.76 4.53 -3.03
CA THR A 87 16.90 5.32 -2.56
C THR A 87 16.36 6.64 -1.99
N PRO A 88 17.16 7.48 -1.35
CA PRO A 88 16.72 8.80 -0.88
C PRO A 88 16.12 9.68 -1.99
N GLU A 89 16.61 9.53 -3.22
CA GLU A 89 16.26 10.39 -4.34
C GLU A 89 15.27 9.75 -5.32
N LYS A 90 15.29 8.42 -5.44
CA LYS A 90 14.57 7.70 -6.48
C LYS A 90 13.82 6.50 -5.92
N ARG A 91 12.70 6.20 -6.57
CA ARG A 91 11.93 4.98 -6.31
C ARG A 91 11.50 4.37 -7.63
N ARG A 92 11.47 3.05 -7.69
CA ARG A 92 10.82 2.32 -8.75
C ARG A 92 9.90 1.28 -8.16
N ALA A 93 8.69 1.20 -8.65
CA ALA A 93 7.73 0.16 -8.30
C ALA A 93 7.32 -0.59 -9.57
N LYS A 94 7.30 -1.92 -9.47
CA LYS A 94 6.66 -2.79 -10.46
C LYS A 94 5.60 -3.60 -9.75
N PHE A 95 4.41 -3.65 -10.30
CA PHE A 95 3.29 -4.38 -9.71
C PHE A 95 2.29 -4.79 -10.80
N GLU A 96 1.55 -5.83 -10.53
CA GLU A 96 0.50 -6.34 -11.41
C GLU A 96 -0.83 -5.64 -11.10
N VAL A 97 -1.59 -5.34 -12.15
CA VAL A 97 -2.98 -4.87 -12.05
C VAL A 97 -3.79 -5.68 -13.06
N GLY A 98 -4.49 -6.70 -12.58
CA GLY A 98 -5.10 -7.70 -13.44
C GLY A 98 -4.00 -8.46 -14.21
N ASP A 99 -4.10 -8.50 -15.53
CA ASP A 99 -3.12 -9.17 -16.41
C ASP A 99 -1.99 -8.24 -16.88
N GLU A 100 -1.93 -7.01 -16.40
CA GLU A 100 -0.97 -6.01 -16.85
C GLU A 100 0.09 -5.70 -15.80
N LEU A 101 1.35 -5.62 -16.25
CA LEU A 101 2.46 -5.16 -15.44
C LEU A 101 2.56 -3.64 -15.53
N VAL A 102 2.47 -2.98 -14.39
CA VAL A 102 2.70 -1.54 -14.24
C VAL A 102 4.10 -1.30 -13.71
N ASP A 103 4.84 -0.41 -14.36
CA ASP A 103 6.20 -0.01 -13.99
C ASP A 103 6.25 1.50 -13.81
N VAL A 104 6.60 1.96 -12.61
CA VAL A 104 6.59 3.38 -12.25
C VAL A 104 7.93 3.77 -11.64
N VAL A 105 8.50 4.86 -12.11
CA VAL A 105 9.72 5.47 -11.54
C VAL A 105 9.41 6.86 -11.04
N PHE A 106 9.87 7.17 -9.83
CA PHE A 106 9.79 8.49 -9.21
C PHE A 106 11.20 9.05 -9.02
N GLU A 107 11.38 10.31 -9.39
CA GLU A 107 12.57 11.09 -9.13
C GLU A 107 12.15 12.49 -8.65
N GLY A 108 12.27 12.72 -7.34
CA GLY A 108 11.71 13.91 -6.72
C GLY A 108 10.19 14.06 -6.98
N PRO A 109 9.71 15.21 -7.50
CA PRO A 109 8.30 15.43 -7.77
C PRO A 109 7.82 14.81 -9.10
N THR A 110 8.71 14.30 -9.92
CA THR A 110 8.39 13.77 -11.25
C THR A 110 8.21 12.27 -11.21
N PHE A 111 7.28 11.74 -11.96
CA PHE A 111 7.16 10.30 -12.18
C PHE A 111 6.99 9.96 -13.65
N TRP A 112 7.40 8.74 -13.99
CA TRP A 112 7.18 8.07 -15.28
C TRP A 112 6.48 6.76 -15.00
N SER A 113 5.50 6.42 -15.81
CA SER A 113 4.75 5.17 -15.67
C SER A 113 4.56 4.52 -17.03
N ASN A 114 4.81 3.22 -17.11
CA ASN A 114 4.40 2.34 -18.20
C ASN A 114 3.33 1.37 -17.67
N GLY A 115 2.35 1.08 -18.47
CA GLY A 115 1.27 0.14 -18.17
C GLY A 115 0.00 0.52 -18.91
N HIS A 116 -0.92 -0.40 -19.04
CA HIS A 116 -2.17 -0.21 -19.77
C HIS A 116 -1.97 0.30 -21.21
N GLY A 117 -0.89 -0.14 -21.87
CA GLY A 117 -0.54 0.30 -23.23
C GLY A 117 -0.23 1.79 -23.34
N ARG A 118 0.15 2.45 -22.23
CA ARG A 118 0.46 3.88 -22.19
C ARG A 118 1.73 4.15 -21.40
N SER A 119 2.52 5.09 -21.88
CA SER A 119 3.61 5.69 -21.12
C SER A 119 3.22 7.11 -20.72
N ILE A 120 3.28 7.40 -19.46
CA ILE A 120 2.82 8.69 -18.89
C ILE A 120 3.99 9.31 -18.14
N THR A 121 4.18 10.62 -18.32
CA THR A 121 5.06 11.43 -17.47
C THR A 121 4.25 12.57 -16.85
N ASN A 122 4.47 12.81 -15.57
CA ASN A 122 3.94 13.98 -14.89
C ASN A 122 5.08 14.93 -14.55
N GLY A 123 5.13 16.08 -15.21
CA GLY A 123 6.15 17.12 -15.01
C GLY A 123 5.92 17.98 -13.77
N GLY A 124 4.91 17.73 -12.96
CA GLY A 124 4.64 18.57 -11.81
C GLY A 124 3.77 17.91 -10.74
N LYS A 125 4.28 17.72 -9.56
CA LYS A 125 3.64 17.22 -8.33
C LYS A 125 3.06 15.80 -8.47
N ALA A 126 3.89 14.82 -8.15
CA ALA A 126 3.41 13.47 -7.86
C ALA A 126 2.36 13.56 -6.73
N ASN A 127 1.10 13.39 -7.06
CA ASN A 127 0.09 13.13 -6.04
C ASN A 127 0.43 11.75 -5.45
N TYR A 128 0.79 11.75 -4.18
CA TYR A 128 1.13 10.56 -3.39
C TYR A 128 -0.07 9.60 -3.30
N GLY A 129 -0.43 8.93 -4.30
CA GLY A 129 -1.58 8.03 -4.28
C GLY A 129 -1.75 7.21 -5.55
N HIS A 130 -1.06 7.57 -6.61
CA HIS A 130 -1.19 6.85 -7.85
C HIS A 130 0.10 6.08 -8.16
N GLY A 131 -0.01 4.74 -8.13
CA GLY A 131 0.96 3.88 -8.79
C GLY A 131 2.24 3.55 -8.02
N GLN A 132 2.23 3.56 -6.70
CA GLN A 132 3.41 3.15 -5.94
C GLN A 132 3.37 1.68 -5.47
N GLY A 133 2.27 0.99 -5.77
CA GLY A 133 2.08 -0.39 -5.32
C GLY A 133 1.97 -0.54 -3.79
N ASP A 134 1.60 -1.71 -3.37
CA ASP A 134 1.35 -2.01 -1.96
C ASP A 134 2.63 -2.01 -1.09
N GLY A 135 3.76 -2.38 -1.65
CA GLY A 135 5.04 -2.45 -0.93
C GLY A 135 5.45 -1.17 -0.23
N GLN A 136 5.05 -0.01 -0.75
CA GLN A 136 5.34 1.26 -0.11
C GLN A 136 4.72 1.40 1.29
N ASN A 137 3.54 0.83 1.50
CA ASN A 137 2.85 0.90 2.79
C ASN A 137 3.60 0.11 3.88
N LEU A 138 4.43 -0.86 3.51
CA LEU A 138 5.22 -1.65 4.45
C LEU A 138 6.51 -0.95 4.91
N ILE A 139 6.96 0.08 4.20
CA ILE A 139 8.21 0.78 4.50
C ILE A 139 8.02 2.20 5.07
N ARG A 140 6.87 2.83 4.82
CA ARG A 140 6.51 4.17 5.33
C ARG A 140 5.68 4.06 6.60
N THR A 141 6.35 3.68 7.68
CA THR A 141 5.69 3.28 8.92
C THR A 141 5.66 4.36 10.00
N ALA A 142 6.34 5.49 9.79
CA ALA A 142 6.51 6.52 10.82
C ALA A 142 5.18 7.06 11.39
N GLU A 143 4.15 7.16 10.55
CA GLU A 143 2.83 7.64 10.98
C GLU A 143 2.01 6.59 11.74
N TYR A 144 2.42 5.31 11.70
CA TYR A 144 1.61 4.23 12.30
C TYR A 144 1.55 4.30 13.82
N SER A 145 2.60 4.82 14.46
CA SER A 145 2.66 4.96 15.92
C SER A 145 1.53 5.81 16.48
N GLU A 146 1.07 6.81 15.73
CA GLU A 146 -0.03 7.70 16.12
C GLU A 146 -1.42 7.12 15.79
N LEU A 147 -1.48 6.13 14.90
CA LEU A 147 -2.72 5.62 14.32
C LEU A 147 -3.19 4.31 14.94
N VAL A 148 -2.34 3.64 15.72
CA VAL A 148 -2.65 2.31 16.25
C VAL A 148 -2.52 2.24 17.77
N ARG A 149 -3.27 1.32 18.35
CA ARG A 149 -3.12 0.88 19.74
C ARG A 149 -2.73 -0.59 19.75
N VAL A 150 -1.67 -0.90 20.46
CA VAL A 150 -1.22 -2.29 20.65
C VAL A 150 -2.23 -3.05 21.53
N ALA A 151 -2.65 -4.21 21.06
CA ALA A 151 -3.45 -5.18 21.81
C ALA A 151 -2.59 -6.35 22.32
N GLU A 152 -1.65 -6.81 21.50
CA GLU A 152 -0.77 -7.93 21.82
C GLU A 152 0.58 -7.75 21.15
N LEU A 153 1.67 -8.13 21.81
CA LEU A 153 3.02 -8.17 21.25
C LEU A 153 3.70 -9.48 21.59
N SER A 154 4.48 -10.00 20.65
CA SER A 154 5.36 -11.13 20.86
C SER A 154 6.60 -11.01 19.97
N GLU A 155 7.62 -11.82 20.25
CA GLU A 155 8.76 -11.95 19.37
C GLU A 155 8.49 -13.04 18.34
N GLY A 156 9.01 -12.86 17.11
CA GLY A 156 8.83 -13.78 16.01
C GLY A 156 10.00 -13.83 15.05
N MET A 157 9.80 -14.54 13.95
CA MET A 157 10.75 -14.59 12.83
C MET A 157 10.00 -14.62 11.50
N ARG A 158 10.45 -13.81 10.53
CA ARG A 158 9.97 -13.81 9.15
C ARG A 158 11.14 -13.74 8.18
N ILE A 159 11.12 -14.56 7.13
CA ILE A 159 12.18 -14.60 6.09
C ILE A 159 13.62 -14.60 6.66
N GLY A 160 13.83 -15.33 7.77
CA GLY A 160 15.12 -15.44 8.45
C GLY A 160 15.51 -14.23 9.31
N ARG A 161 14.61 -13.28 9.57
CA ARG A 161 14.83 -12.07 10.35
C ARG A 161 14.02 -12.06 11.64
N HIS A 162 14.61 -11.57 12.72
CA HIS A 162 13.89 -11.38 13.98
C HIS A 162 12.85 -10.27 13.84
N THR A 163 11.65 -10.50 14.35
CA THR A 163 10.51 -9.60 14.26
C THR A 163 9.89 -9.33 15.63
N ILE A 164 9.20 -8.19 15.72
CA ILE A 164 8.14 -8.00 16.71
C ILE A 164 6.83 -8.23 16.00
N GLU A 165 6.08 -9.22 16.46
CA GLU A 165 4.73 -9.53 16.01
C GLU A 165 3.74 -8.71 16.85
N ALA A 166 2.91 -7.92 16.21
CA ALA A 166 1.98 -7.01 16.86
C ALA A 166 0.56 -7.23 16.36
N LYS A 167 -0.39 -7.36 17.30
CA LYS A 167 -1.81 -7.16 17.00
C LYS A 167 -2.20 -5.77 17.43
N VAL A 168 -2.70 -4.96 16.52
CA VAL A 168 -3.03 -3.58 16.77
C VAL A 168 -4.45 -3.24 16.30
N THR A 169 -5.11 -2.35 17.04
CA THR A 169 -6.40 -1.75 16.66
C THR A 169 -6.18 -0.33 16.17
N ILE A 170 -6.97 0.13 15.20
CA ILE A 170 -6.87 1.47 14.66
C ILE A 170 -7.55 2.47 15.62
N LEU A 171 -6.82 3.52 16.00
CA LEU A 171 -7.19 4.39 17.13
C LEU A 171 -8.33 5.35 16.85
N ASN A 172 -8.54 5.83 15.62
CA ASN A 172 -9.46 6.94 15.47
C ASN A 172 -10.05 7.09 14.08
N ASP A 173 -11.33 7.48 14.03
CA ASP A 173 -12.03 7.81 12.81
C ASP A 173 -11.47 9.09 12.11
N LYS A 174 -10.91 10.03 12.89
CA LYS A 174 -10.30 11.25 12.32
C LYS A 174 -9.04 10.98 11.50
N ASP A 175 -8.29 9.95 11.82
CA ASP A 175 -7.09 9.58 11.12
C ASP A 175 -7.41 8.82 9.83
N ARG A 176 -8.57 8.18 9.79
CA ARG A 176 -9.15 7.61 8.58
C ARG A 176 -9.59 8.70 7.56
N GLU A 177 -9.97 9.89 8.05
CA GLU A 177 -10.30 11.04 7.19
C GLU A 177 -9.04 11.61 6.49
N ARG A 178 -7.87 11.52 7.10
CA ARG A 178 -6.60 11.96 6.49
C ARG A 178 -6.12 11.04 5.38
N GLY A 179 -6.64 9.82 5.28
CA GLY A 179 -6.59 8.96 4.11
C GLY A 179 -5.21 8.47 3.65
N GLN A 180 -4.15 8.64 4.43
CA GLN A 180 -2.80 8.43 3.93
C GLN A 180 -1.98 7.35 4.66
N GLY A 181 -2.17 7.13 5.95
CA GLY A 181 -1.31 6.24 6.71
C GLY A 181 -1.61 4.74 6.52
N LEU A 182 -2.54 4.22 7.29
CA LEU A 182 -2.89 2.79 7.28
C LEU A 182 -3.77 2.38 6.11
N HIS A 183 -4.29 3.34 5.32
CA HIS A 183 -5.27 3.04 4.27
C HIS A 183 -4.77 2.04 3.23
N GLY A 184 -3.50 2.09 2.88
CA GLY A 184 -2.90 1.13 1.97
C GLY A 184 -2.78 -0.29 2.55
N LEU A 185 -2.72 -0.43 3.88
CA LEU A 185 -2.73 -1.73 4.53
C LEU A 185 -4.16 -2.29 4.67
N THR A 186 -5.15 -1.43 4.89
CA THR A 186 -6.51 -1.86 5.24
C THR A 186 -7.48 -1.91 4.09
N ILE A 187 -7.42 -0.98 3.13
CA ILE A 187 -8.40 -0.80 2.04
C ILE A 187 -9.83 -1.12 2.53
N GLY A 188 -10.33 -0.30 3.45
CA GLY A 188 -11.63 -0.50 4.09
C GLY A 188 -11.54 -0.49 5.60
N ASP A 189 -12.64 -0.90 6.26
CA ASP A 189 -12.68 -1.04 7.69
C ASP A 189 -11.95 -2.29 8.15
N ALA A 190 -10.88 -2.09 8.91
CA ALA A 190 -10.22 -3.14 9.64
C ALA A 190 -10.45 -2.97 11.14
N GLU A 191 -10.85 -4.03 11.81
CA GLU A 191 -10.98 -4.07 13.26
C GLU A 191 -9.64 -4.35 13.92
N LEU A 192 -8.81 -5.13 13.25
CA LEU A 192 -7.51 -5.59 13.72
C LEU A 192 -6.51 -5.63 12.56
N LEU A 193 -5.30 -5.15 12.84
CA LEU A 193 -4.12 -5.37 12.02
C LEU A 193 -3.16 -6.29 12.76
N GLU A 194 -2.60 -7.26 12.04
CA GLU A 194 -1.48 -8.07 12.51
C GLU A 194 -0.24 -7.64 11.72
N LEU A 195 0.79 -7.19 12.41
CA LEU A 195 2.01 -6.66 11.82
C LEU A 195 3.22 -7.46 12.27
N SER A 196 4.13 -7.78 11.34
CA SER A 196 5.43 -8.35 11.65
C SER A 196 6.50 -7.31 11.31
N VAL A 197 7.10 -6.68 12.31
CA VAL A 197 8.07 -5.59 12.15
C VAL A 197 9.49 -6.11 12.31
N ASP A 198 10.35 -5.88 11.32
CA ASP A 198 11.77 -6.20 11.39
C ASP A 198 12.44 -5.48 12.56
N ARG A 199 13.04 -6.24 13.49
CA ARG A 199 13.59 -5.71 14.74
C ARG A 199 14.88 -4.90 14.55
N GLU A 200 15.55 -5.09 13.44
CA GLU A 200 16.78 -4.35 13.12
C GLU A 200 16.50 -3.08 12.32
N ARG A 201 15.60 -3.18 11.32
CA ARG A 201 15.39 -2.12 10.33
C ARG A 201 14.04 -1.41 10.42
N GLY A 202 13.09 -1.93 11.20
CA GLY A 202 11.78 -1.31 11.41
C GLY A 202 10.82 -1.40 10.22
N VAL A 203 11.19 -2.11 9.16
CA VAL A 203 10.31 -2.37 8.01
C VAL A 203 9.24 -3.38 8.42
N VAL A 204 8.00 -3.17 7.99
CA VAL A 204 6.93 -4.15 8.18
C VAL A 204 7.10 -5.26 7.14
N LEU A 205 7.46 -6.46 7.58
CA LEU A 205 7.68 -7.61 6.70
C LEU A 205 6.37 -8.30 6.30
N SER A 206 5.33 -8.17 7.13
CA SER A 206 4.00 -8.67 6.82
C SER A 206 2.94 -7.82 7.53
N ALA A 207 1.82 -7.61 6.86
CA ALA A 207 0.64 -6.96 7.41
C ALA A 207 -0.61 -7.72 7.01
N SER A 208 -1.48 -8.08 7.97
CA SER A 208 -2.78 -8.72 7.69
C SER A 208 -3.90 -7.90 8.30
N SER A 209 -4.96 -7.66 7.55
CA SER A 209 -6.14 -6.90 7.95
C SER A 209 -7.32 -7.83 8.16
N ARG A 210 -8.05 -7.64 9.28
CA ARG A 210 -9.25 -8.41 9.62
C ARG A 210 -10.49 -7.53 9.66
N PHE A 211 -11.58 -8.09 9.13
CA PHE A 211 -12.93 -7.55 9.22
C PHE A 211 -13.89 -8.67 9.67
N HIS A 212 -14.63 -8.42 10.74
CA HIS A 212 -15.49 -9.43 11.42
C HIS A 212 -14.74 -10.74 11.74
N GLY A 213 -13.47 -10.60 12.17
CA GLY A 213 -12.62 -11.73 12.53
C GLY A 213 -12.01 -12.48 11.34
N VAL A 214 -12.37 -12.15 10.09
CA VAL A 214 -11.86 -12.79 8.88
C VAL A 214 -10.71 -11.97 8.31
N ILE A 215 -9.59 -12.61 7.96
CA ILE A 215 -8.52 -11.96 7.19
C ILE A 215 -9.06 -11.69 5.78
N TYR A 216 -8.96 -10.46 5.33
CA TYR A 216 -9.39 -10.09 3.99
C TYR A 216 -8.29 -9.51 3.12
N ARG A 217 -7.15 -9.15 3.71
CA ARG A 217 -5.99 -8.64 2.99
C ARG A 217 -4.73 -9.03 3.73
N THR A 218 -3.71 -9.45 2.99
CA THR A 218 -2.38 -9.74 3.50
C THR A 218 -1.35 -9.17 2.53
N LEU A 219 -0.39 -8.42 3.05
CA LEU A 219 0.80 -7.95 2.34
C LEU A 219 1.99 -8.68 2.94
N GLU A 220 2.83 -9.31 2.13
CA GLU A 220 4.00 -10.05 2.58
C GLU A 220 5.23 -9.69 1.76
N ILE A 221 6.32 -9.38 2.43
CA ILE A 221 7.64 -9.29 1.82
C ILE A 221 8.23 -10.71 1.76
N GLU A 222 8.58 -11.16 0.58
CA GLU A 222 9.22 -12.45 0.32
C GLU A 222 10.74 -12.33 0.23
N LYS A 223 11.22 -11.17 -0.27
CA LYS A 223 12.64 -10.85 -0.34
C LYS A 223 12.89 -9.42 0.10
N VAL A 224 13.96 -9.22 0.85
CA VAL A 224 14.41 -7.89 1.27
C VAL A 224 15.93 -7.81 1.19
N ALA A 225 16.43 -6.69 0.64
CA ALA A 225 17.85 -6.34 0.71
C ALA A 225 17.97 -4.89 1.21
N PHE A 226 18.71 -4.71 2.29
CA PHE A 226 19.00 -3.40 2.85
C PHE A 226 20.36 -2.92 2.35
N ASP A 227 20.41 -1.65 2.02
CA ASP A 227 21.59 -0.94 1.54
C ASP A 227 22.30 -1.62 0.34
N PRO A 228 21.50 -2.17 -0.65
CA PRO A 228 22.09 -2.75 -1.83
C PRO A 228 22.75 -1.67 -2.70
N ASN A 229 23.84 -2.03 -3.35
CA ASN A 229 24.43 -1.17 -4.37
C ASN A 229 23.67 -1.36 -5.70
N PHE A 230 22.72 -0.46 -5.97
CA PHE A 230 21.96 -0.51 -7.22
C PHE A 230 22.77 -0.03 -8.42
N ASP A 231 22.65 -0.72 -9.55
CA ASP A 231 22.93 -0.11 -10.83
C ASP A 231 21.94 1.04 -11.07
N LEU A 232 22.45 2.21 -11.47
CA LEU A 232 21.60 3.36 -11.76
C LEU A 232 20.58 3.10 -12.86
N ASP A 233 20.84 2.13 -13.72
CA ASP A 233 19.93 1.71 -14.77
C ASP A 233 18.64 1.06 -14.24
N VAL A 234 18.65 0.59 -12.99
CA VAL A 234 17.44 0.08 -12.33
C VAL A 234 16.33 1.14 -12.25
N PHE A 235 16.68 2.43 -12.23
CA PHE A 235 15.73 3.53 -12.18
C PHE A 235 15.40 4.15 -13.54
N LYS A 236 15.86 3.55 -14.63
CA LYS A 236 15.47 3.97 -15.97
C LYS A 236 14.22 3.21 -16.40
N ILE A 237 13.28 3.93 -16.97
CA ILE A 237 12.08 3.37 -17.60
C ILE A 237 12.12 3.72 -19.08
N GLU A 238 11.94 2.71 -19.91
CA GLU A 238 11.83 2.90 -21.36
C GLU A 238 10.36 2.81 -21.75
N PRO A 239 9.86 3.72 -22.59
CA PRO A 239 8.49 3.62 -23.07
C PRO A 239 8.31 2.32 -23.89
N GLU A 240 7.17 1.70 -23.78
CA GLU A 240 6.81 0.56 -24.61
C GLU A 240 6.87 0.93 -26.09
N PHE A 241 7.20 -0.05 -26.94
CA PHE A 241 7.29 0.18 -28.38
C PHE A 241 5.97 0.73 -28.93
N GLY A 242 6.03 1.89 -29.58
CA GLY A 242 4.84 2.59 -30.10
C GLY A 242 4.10 3.45 -29.10
N ALA A 243 4.49 3.44 -27.82
CA ALA A 243 3.92 4.35 -26.81
C ALA A 243 4.50 5.77 -26.95
N HIS A 244 3.68 6.76 -26.63
CA HIS A 244 4.09 8.16 -26.57
C HIS A 244 4.01 8.64 -25.13
N TRP A 245 5.01 9.43 -24.71
CA TRP A 245 4.96 10.11 -23.42
C TRP A 245 3.83 11.16 -23.44
N VAL A 246 2.89 11.00 -22.54
CA VAL A 246 1.81 11.97 -22.35
C VAL A 246 2.15 12.76 -21.09
N SER A 247 2.37 14.06 -21.25
CA SER A 247 2.52 14.97 -20.09
C SER A 247 1.14 15.26 -19.50
N THR A 248 0.97 14.90 -18.25
CA THR A 248 -0.21 15.32 -17.46
C THR A 248 0.18 16.61 -16.71
N ASN A 249 -0.20 17.75 -17.26
CA ASN A 249 -0.04 19.06 -16.60
C ASN A 249 -1.10 19.25 -15.51
#